data_8b7498de671281e1d0bbe090ea050049
#
_entry.id   8b7498de671281e1d0bbe090ea050049
#
_cell.length_a   1.000
_cell.length_b   1.000
_cell.length_c   1.000
_cell.angle_alpha   90.00
_cell.angle_beta   90.00
_cell.angle_gamma   90.00
#
_symmetry.space_group_name_H-M   'P 1'
#
loop_
_entity.id
_entity.type
_entity.pdbx_description
1 polymer ?
#
loop_
_entity_poly.entity_id
_entity_poly.type
_entity_poly.pdbx_seq_one_letter_code
_entity_poly.pdbx_strand_id
1 'polypeptide(L)' 'MKTAKLNWTTFPEASYDNGIMRLTYFNGKYQYLRVSKDVFDGFITAQSPQDYWYDVILKIVSEACICELNGCHG' A
#
# COMPACT_ATOMS: atom_id res chain seq x y z
N MET A 1 3.79 15.65 -2.86
CA MET A 1 3.55 14.38 -2.15
C MET A 1 2.32 14.51 -1.27
N LYS A 2 1.47 13.52 -1.27
CA LYS A 2 0.26 13.52 -0.46
C LYS A 2 0.45 12.51 0.67
N THR A 3 0.20 12.91 1.89
CA THR A 3 0.36 12.05 3.07
C THR A 3 -0.95 11.99 3.83
N ALA A 4 -1.36 10.82 4.27
CA ALA A 4 -2.57 10.63 5.03
C ALA A 4 -2.33 9.66 6.18
N LYS A 5 -3.03 9.89 7.28
CA LYS A 5 -2.96 8.98 8.42
C LYS A 5 -4.06 7.95 8.27
N LEU A 6 -3.77 6.72 8.66
CA LEU A 6 -4.71 5.63 8.55
C LEU A 6 -5.18 5.19 9.92
N ASN A 7 -6.42 4.70 9.98
CA ASN A 7 -6.93 4.15 11.22
C ASN A 7 -6.54 2.67 11.27
N TRP A 8 -5.27 2.41 11.24
CA TRP A 8 -4.75 1.03 11.21
C TRP A 8 -3.37 1.03 11.89
N THR A 9 -3.19 0.18 12.87
CA THR A 9 -1.97 0.15 13.68
C THR A 9 -0.75 -0.32 12.90
N THR A 10 -0.92 -1.28 12.02
CA THR A 10 0.21 -1.83 11.24
C THR A 10 0.84 -0.78 10.34
N PHE A 11 -0.01 -0.01 9.65
CA PHE A 11 0.46 1.05 8.78
C PHE A 11 -0.27 2.33 9.19
N PRO A 12 0.26 3.06 10.15
CA PRO A 12 -0.44 4.26 10.63
C PRO A 12 -0.43 5.42 9.65
N GLU A 13 0.38 5.36 8.60
CA GLU A 13 0.46 6.46 7.67
C GLU A 13 0.78 5.97 6.26
N ALA A 14 0.24 6.64 5.26
CA ALA A 14 0.53 6.34 3.85
C ALA A 14 0.79 7.64 3.10
N SER A 15 1.75 7.63 2.20
CA SER A 15 2.05 8.78 1.35
C SER A 15 2.01 8.34 -0.11
N TYR A 16 1.73 9.26 -1.00
CA TYR A 16 1.67 8.95 -2.42
C TYR A 16 2.39 10.02 -3.23
N ASP A 17 3.22 9.62 -4.14
CA ASP A 17 3.93 10.54 -5.01
C ASP A 17 4.30 9.82 -6.30
N ASN A 18 3.87 10.39 -7.39
CA ASN A 18 4.31 9.96 -8.74
C ASN A 18 4.10 8.47 -8.98
N GLY A 19 2.96 7.95 -8.62
CA GLY A 19 2.60 6.55 -8.86
C GLY A 19 3.12 5.58 -7.81
N ILE A 20 3.81 6.07 -6.79
CA ILE A 20 4.38 5.24 -5.75
C ILE A 20 3.70 5.56 -4.42
N MET A 21 3.15 4.54 -3.75
CA MET A 21 2.60 4.69 -2.42
C MET A 21 3.64 4.22 -1.41
N ARG A 22 3.91 5.05 -0.41
CA ARG A 22 4.80 4.66 0.67
C ARG A 22 3.98 4.40 1.92
N LEU A 23 4.11 3.21 2.48
CA LEU A 23 3.43 2.88 3.73
C LEU A 23 4.45 2.93 4.84
N THR A 24 4.09 3.59 5.93
CA THR A 24 4.97 3.69 7.09
C THR A 24 4.50 2.66 8.12
N TYR A 25 5.39 1.76 8.53
CA TYR A 25 5.05 0.78 9.54
C TYR A 25 5.09 1.44 10.91
N PHE A 26 4.47 0.80 11.89
CA PHE A 26 4.43 1.31 13.26
C PHE A 26 5.83 1.46 13.88
N ASN A 27 6.81 0.72 13.36
CA ASN A 27 8.17 0.79 13.88
C ASN A 27 9.03 1.79 13.10
N GLY A 28 8.45 2.61 12.25
CA GLY A 28 9.17 3.63 11.50
C GLY A 28 9.77 3.16 10.19
N LYS A 29 9.62 1.90 9.84
CA LYS A 29 10.12 1.41 8.56
C LYS A 29 9.11 1.73 7.46
N TYR A 30 9.54 1.63 6.19
CA TYR A 30 8.71 1.97 5.06
C TYR A 30 8.59 0.81 4.09
N GLN A 31 7.48 0.77 3.38
CA GLN A 31 7.28 -0.15 2.27
C GLN A 31 6.77 0.67 1.08
N TYR A 32 7.30 0.41 -0.10
CA TYR A 32 6.91 1.14 -1.30
C TYR A 32 6.15 0.21 -2.24
N LEU A 33 5.02 0.70 -2.78
CA LEU A 33 4.20 -0.06 -3.70
C LEU A 33 3.83 0.83 -4.88
N ARG A 34 3.77 0.26 -6.07
CA ARG A 34 3.37 1.00 -7.25
C ARG A 34 1.88 0.80 -7.43
N VAL A 35 1.08 1.81 -7.19
CA VAL A 35 -0.37 1.74 -7.34
C VAL A 35 -0.88 3.02 -7.98
N SER A 36 -2.10 2.97 -8.56
CA SER A 36 -2.68 4.16 -9.14
C SER A 36 -3.18 5.10 -8.05
N LYS A 37 -3.40 6.35 -8.42
CA LYS A 37 -3.92 7.35 -7.48
C LYS A 37 -5.29 6.94 -6.97
N ASP A 38 -6.12 6.34 -7.81
CA ASP A 38 -7.45 5.91 -7.39
C ASP A 38 -7.37 4.85 -6.30
N VAL A 39 -6.42 3.93 -6.40
CA VAL A 39 -6.22 2.90 -5.38
C VAL A 39 -5.76 3.55 -4.08
N PHE A 40 -4.84 4.50 -4.15
CA PHE A 40 -4.38 5.20 -2.97
C PHE A 40 -5.53 5.98 -2.32
N ASP A 41 -6.30 6.73 -3.11
CA ASP A 41 -7.41 7.50 -2.58
C ASP A 41 -8.46 6.61 -1.92
N GLY A 42 -8.77 5.47 -2.53
CA GLY A 42 -9.69 4.51 -1.93
C GLY A 42 -9.17 3.95 -0.61
N PHE A 43 -7.87 3.72 -0.54
CA PHE A 43 -7.26 3.18 0.67
C PHE A 43 -7.33 4.18 1.83
N ILE A 44 -6.98 5.44 1.59
CA ILE A 44 -6.95 6.42 2.67
C ILE A 44 -8.34 6.88 3.09
N THR A 45 -9.37 6.65 2.27
CA THR A 45 -10.73 7.02 2.62
C THR A 45 -11.56 5.83 3.08
N ALA A 46 -11.01 4.62 3.06
CA ALA A 46 -11.75 3.43 3.46
C ALA A 46 -12.05 3.46 4.95
N GLN A 47 -13.23 3.00 5.33
CA GLN A 47 -13.57 2.93 6.75
C GLN A 47 -12.69 1.90 7.44
N SER A 48 -12.33 0.85 6.74
CA SER A 48 -11.42 -0.17 7.26
C SER A 48 -10.24 -0.31 6.31
N PRO A 49 -9.15 0.42 6.51
CA PRO A 49 -7.98 0.30 5.67
C PRO A 49 -7.44 -1.12 5.58
N GLN A 50 -7.57 -1.89 6.66
CA GLN A 50 -7.12 -3.27 6.69
C GLN A 50 -7.89 -4.12 5.67
N ASP A 51 -9.21 -3.98 5.61
CA ASP A 51 -10.03 -4.73 4.66
C ASP A 51 -9.70 -4.31 3.23
N TYR A 52 -9.53 -3.04 2.99
CA TYR A 52 -9.18 -2.53 1.67
C TYR A 52 -7.80 -3.06 1.25
N TRP A 53 -6.87 -3.13 2.19
CA TRP A 53 -5.54 -3.67 1.92
C TRP A 53 -5.64 -5.12 1.42
N TYR A 54 -6.39 -5.96 2.13
CA TYR A 54 -6.52 -7.36 1.75
C TYR A 54 -7.36 -7.56 0.49
N ASP A 55 -8.41 -6.77 0.31
CA ASP A 55 -9.31 -6.97 -0.82
C ASP A 55 -8.79 -6.37 -2.12
N VAL A 56 -8.07 -5.28 -2.06
CA VAL A 56 -7.67 -4.54 -3.25
C VAL A 56 -6.16 -4.51 -3.39
N ILE A 57 -5.46 -3.94 -2.42
CA ILE A 57 -4.04 -3.65 -2.57
C ILE A 57 -3.22 -4.93 -2.59
N LEU A 58 -3.50 -5.88 -1.72
CA LEU A 58 -2.74 -7.10 -1.66
C LEU A 58 -2.89 -7.91 -2.94
N LYS A 59 -4.04 -7.87 -3.58
CA LYS A 59 -4.24 -8.54 -4.86
C LYS A 59 -3.39 -7.90 -5.94
N ILE A 60 -3.33 -6.58 -5.97
CA ILE A 60 -2.53 -5.86 -6.96
C ILE A 60 -1.05 -6.19 -6.75
N VAL A 61 -0.58 -6.15 -5.52
CA VAL A 61 0.81 -6.43 -5.20
C VAL A 61 1.14 -7.88 -5.53
N SER A 62 0.26 -8.80 -5.18
CA SER A 62 0.48 -10.21 -5.45
C SER A 62 0.61 -10.49 -6.94
N GLU A 63 -0.23 -9.87 -7.76
CA GLU A 63 -0.15 -10.07 -9.20
C GLU A 63 1.07 -9.41 -9.80
N ALA A 64 1.43 -8.21 -9.34
CA ALA A 64 2.52 -7.47 -9.94
C ALA A 64 3.88 -7.95 -9.47
N CYS A 65 3.96 -8.48 -8.26
CA CYS A 65 5.24 -8.82 -7.66
C CYS A 65 5.45 -10.32 -7.49
N ILE A 66 4.62 -11.13 -8.11
CA ILE A 66 4.70 -12.56 -7.92
C ILE A 66 6.07 -13.11 -8.27
N CYS A 67 6.68 -12.56 -9.28
CA CYS A 67 8.00 -13.01 -9.67
C CYS A 67 9.05 -12.67 -8.62
N GLU A 68 8.96 -11.52 -8.06
CA GLU A 68 9.92 -11.12 -7.06
C GLU A 68 9.75 -11.92 -5.78
N LEU A 69 8.49 -12.12 -5.40
CA LEU A 69 8.22 -12.83 -4.16
C LEU A 69 8.64 -14.28 -4.24
N ASN A 70 8.54 -14.87 -5.39
CA ASN A 70 8.90 -16.26 -5.53
C ASN A 70 10.27 -16.42 -6.11
N GLY A 71 11.02 -15.39 -6.11
CA GLY A 71 12.28 -15.47 -6.73
C GLY A 71 12.15 -15.73 -8.18
N CYS A 72 11.02 -15.45 -8.64
CA CYS A 72 10.71 -15.72 -9.96
C CYS A 72 11.48 -14.81 -10.71
N HIS A 73 12.40 -14.84 -10.57
CA HIS A 73 13.07 -13.97 -11.18
C HIS A 73 13.12 -14.26 -12.49
N GLY A 74 12.36 -14.47 -12.67
CA GLY A 74 12.32 -14.78 -14.00
C GLY A 74 11.17 -15.41 -14.05
#